data_b224b8f1adf4deefb32ec359734c52b6
#
_entry.id   b224b8f1adf4deefb32ec359734c52b6
#
_cell.length_a   1.000
_cell.length_b   1.000
_cell.length_c   1.000
_cell.angle_alpha   90.00
_cell.angle_beta   90.00
_cell.angle_gamma   90.00
#
_symmetry.space_group_name_H-M   'P 1'
#
loop_
_entity.id
_entity.type
_entity.pdbx_description
1 polymer ?
#
loop_
_entity_poly.entity_id
_entity_poly.type
_entity_poly.pdbx_seq_one_letter_code
_entity_poly.pdbx_strand_id
1 'polypeptide(L)'
;MPDINAAYQWAINTCNAPNVGYSQTYRDQQTVGGITYYDCSSFVWYALIAGGFDCVAANGGSSWPFVTWTMESVLQTLGFVEVSRTGQILPGDIGFRDTYNPNTGVHSGHTEMYYQGGDGTGVTMGAHTSSKPLADQVSINDYWTMATQWQHVYRYGGGATGMNIKASVVAAMCGNWWGESQVNPGIWESLTPTTWDHQYNYDGIGGYGLGQWTNVGTPYGRCWNLHDWVTSNGYADGDGYGQLAFLSAEDYWAPSAYEPSAYATLGDFLASQSDDVDELTKEFMYHWEGINNGTLAARQEKARMIYAYILEHKDDPNITTWISGNFYLTTDESLNNCVLIARSMSGGFIPSAWNKTWIYLKQHYFRKRRWGGK
;
A
#
# COMPACT_ATOMS: atom_id res chain seq x y z
N MET A 1 9.18 -4.18 -11.47
CA MET A 1 9.20 -4.62 -10.06
C MET A 1 7.88 -5.32 -9.76
N PRO A 2 7.84 -6.30 -8.85
CA PRO A 2 6.58 -6.92 -8.44
C PRO A 2 5.60 -5.88 -7.85
N ASP A 3 4.33 -6.00 -8.23
CA ASP A 3 3.24 -5.14 -7.78
C ASP A 3 2.05 -5.99 -7.30
N ILE A 4 1.83 -5.99 -6.00
CA ILE A 4 0.72 -6.76 -5.40
C ILE A 4 -0.64 -6.19 -5.79
N ASN A 5 -0.74 -4.87 -6.08
CA ASN A 5 -1.98 -4.28 -6.54
C ASN A 5 -2.35 -4.75 -7.94
N ALA A 6 -1.37 -4.88 -8.84
CA ALA A 6 -1.60 -5.46 -10.16
C ALA A 6 -2.04 -6.94 -10.06
N ALA A 7 -1.43 -7.72 -9.15
CA ALA A 7 -1.88 -9.09 -8.85
C ALA A 7 -3.32 -9.12 -8.32
N TYR A 8 -3.63 -8.24 -7.40
CA TYR A 8 -4.96 -8.08 -6.80
C TYR A 8 -6.02 -7.67 -7.85
N GLN A 9 -5.73 -6.71 -8.72
CA GLN A 9 -6.64 -6.31 -9.80
C GLN A 9 -6.86 -7.43 -10.82
N TRP A 10 -5.82 -8.18 -11.16
CA TRP A 10 -5.96 -9.35 -12.01
C TRP A 10 -6.92 -10.39 -11.37
N ALA A 11 -6.78 -10.63 -10.07
CA ALA A 11 -7.63 -11.56 -9.33
C ALA A 11 -9.10 -11.12 -9.34
N ILE A 12 -9.39 -9.83 -9.09
CA ILE A 12 -10.74 -9.26 -9.21
C ILE A 12 -11.32 -9.45 -10.62
N ASN A 13 -10.55 -9.08 -11.64
CA ASN A 13 -10.99 -9.17 -13.03
C ASN A 13 -11.28 -10.63 -13.42
N THR A 14 -10.47 -11.57 -12.94
CA THR A 14 -10.65 -12.99 -13.19
C THR A 14 -11.89 -13.54 -12.48
N CYS A 15 -12.15 -13.15 -11.23
CA CYS A 15 -13.38 -13.53 -10.51
C CYS A 15 -14.65 -12.98 -11.16
N ASN A 16 -14.57 -11.84 -11.86
CA ASN A 16 -15.70 -11.21 -12.56
C ASN A 16 -15.84 -11.68 -14.02
N ALA A 17 -14.92 -12.50 -14.53
CA ALA A 17 -14.96 -12.95 -15.91
C ALA A 17 -15.99 -14.10 -16.09
N PRO A 18 -16.82 -14.08 -17.16
CA PRO A 18 -17.92 -15.06 -17.31
C PRO A 18 -17.48 -16.47 -17.69
N ASN A 19 -16.25 -16.63 -18.22
CA ASN A 19 -15.77 -17.91 -18.79
C ASN A 19 -14.57 -18.42 -18.00
N VAL A 20 -14.65 -18.40 -16.70
CA VAL A 20 -13.62 -18.91 -15.80
C VAL A 20 -14.19 -20.02 -14.93
N GLY A 21 -13.44 -21.10 -14.76
CA GLY A 21 -13.89 -22.27 -14.03
C GLY A 21 -12.80 -22.89 -13.17
N TYR A 22 -13.19 -23.82 -12.31
CA TYR A 22 -12.30 -24.59 -11.44
C TYR A 22 -11.93 -25.94 -12.08
N SER A 23 -10.65 -26.25 -12.13
CA SER A 23 -10.18 -27.59 -12.49
C SER A 23 -8.80 -27.86 -11.91
N GLN A 24 -8.62 -29.01 -11.26
CA GLN A 24 -7.29 -29.51 -10.88
C GLN A 24 -6.50 -30.11 -12.07
N THR A 25 -7.22 -30.55 -13.12
CA THR A 25 -6.58 -31.11 -14.31
C THR A 25 -6.05 -30.03 -15.23
N TYR A 26 -6.80 -28.93 -15.41
CA TYR A 26 -6.48 -27.82 -16.33
C TYR A 26 -5.99 -26.57 -15.56
N ARG A 27 -5.38 -26.79 -14.40
CA ARG A 27 -4.99 -25.73 -13.47
C ARG A 27 -3.92 -24.76 -13.97
N ASP A 28 -3.24 -25.12 -15.05
CA ASP A 28 -2.20 -24.34 -15.70
C ASP A 28 -2.75 -23.29 -16.70
N GLN A 29 -3.92 -22.72 -16.40
CA GLN A 29 -4.60 -21.70 -17.19
C GLN A 29 -5.03 -22.21 -18.59
N GLN A 30 -5.29 -23.51 -18.73
CA GLN A 30 -5.77 -24.05 -19.99
C GLN A 30 -7.20 -23.58 -20.28
N THR A 31 -7.46 -23.28 -21.56
CA THR A 31 -8.80 -22.98 -22.05
C THR A 31 -9.38 -24.18 -22.77
N VAL A 32 -10.45 -24.75 -22.23
CA VAL A 32 -11.14 -25.91 -22.79
C VAL A 32 -12.62 -25.56 -22.96
N GLY A 33 -13.15 -25.72 -24.16
CA GLY A 33 -14.53 -25.37 -24.46
C GLY A 33 -14.89 -23.90 -24.29
N GLY A 34 -13.90 -23.00 -24.39
CA GLY A 34 -14.08 -21.58 -24.20
C GLY A 34 -14.05 -21.13 -22.72
N ILE A 35 -13.75 -22.05 -21.79
CA ILE A 35 -13.63 -21.77 -20.36
C ILE A 35 -12.14 -21.90 -19.98
N THR A 36 -11.59 -20.89 -19.29
CA THR A 36 -10.24 -20.90 -18.74
C THR A 36 -10.27 -21.40 -17.29
N TYR A 37 -9.40 -22.35 -16.97
CA TYR A 37 -9.46 -23.08 -15.72
C TYR A 37 -8.28 -22.77 -14.78
N TYR A 38 -8.60 -22.74 -13.50
CA TYR A 38 -7.66 -22.63 -12.37
C TYR A 38 -8.07 -23.60 -11.26
N ASP A 39 -7.13 -24.03 -10.42
CA ASP A 39 -7.42 -24.46 -9.07
C ASP A 39 -7.08 -23.34 -8.06
N CYS A 40 -7.27 -23.57 -6.77
CA CYS A 40 -7.06 -22.54 -5.75
C CYS A 40 -5.63 -21.98 -5.76
N SER A 41 -4.62 -22.83 -5.83
CA SER A 41 -3.23 -22.42 -5.79
C SER A 41 -2.74 -21.84 -7.12
N SER A 42 -3.19 -22.35 -8.25
CA SER A 42 -2.85 -21.77 -9.54
C SER A 42 -3.52 -20.41 -9.80
N PHE A 43 -4.70 -20.16 -9.24
CA PHE A 43 -5.31 -18.85 -9.28
C PHE A 43 -4.38 -17.78 -8.62
N VAL A 44 -3.89 -18.07 -7.42
CA VAL A 44 -2.93 -17.18 -6.72
C VAL A 44 -1.62 -17.06 -7.52
N TRP A 45 -1.11 -18.17 -8.07
CA TRP A 45 0.09 -18.16 -8.91
C TRP A 45 -0.01 -17.19 -10.09
N TYR A 46 -1.10 -17.27 -10.87
CA TYR A 46 -1.28 -16.40 -12.03
C TYR A 46 -1.59 -14.96 -11.66
N ALA A 47 -2.24 -14.72 -10.52
CA ALA A 47 -2.38 -13.38 -9.97
C ALA A 47 -0.99 -12.77 -9.69
N LEU A 48 -0.10 -13.51 -9.03
CA LEU A 48 1.26 -13.05 -8.75
C LEU A 48 2.07 -12.82 -10.03
N ILE A 49 1.98 -13.71 -11.02
CA ILE A 49 2.63 -13.49 -12.33
C ILE A 49 2.13 -12.22 -12.99
N ALA A 50 0.81 -11.96 -12.97
CA ALA A 50 0.23 -10.73 -13.51
C ALA A 50 0.72 -9.48 -12.76
N GLY A 51 1.04 -9.62 -11.47
CA GLY A 51 1.72 -8.60 -10.66
C GLY A 51 3.23 -8.50 -10.90
N GLY A 52 3.78 -9.20 -11.89
CA GLY A 52 5.22 -9.13 -12.22
C GLY A 52 6.14 -9.85 -11.23
N PHE A 53 5.60 -10.73 -10.38
CA PHE A 53 6.40 -11.59 -9.50
C PHE A 53 7.10 -12.70 -10.31
N ASP A 54 8.38 -12.92 -10.04
CA ASP A 54 9.13 -14.02 -10.67
C ASP A 54 8.85 -15.35 -9.95
N CYS A 55 7.61 -15.80 -10.10
CA CYS A 55 7.15 -17.06 -9.51
C CYS A 55 7.95 -18.27 -10.01
N VAL A 56 8.41 -18.22 -11.26
CA VAL A 56 9.20 -19.32 -11.86
C VAL A 56 10.54 -19.45 -11.15
N ALA A 57 11.28 -18.35 -10.99
CA ALA A 57 12.55 -18.38 -10.26
C ALA A 57 12.35 -18.79 -8.80
N ALA A 58 11.33 -18.23 -8.12
CA ALA A 58 11.02 -18.57 -6.74
C ALA A 58 10.59 -20.03 -6.54
N ASN A 59 10.02 -20.66 -7.57
CA ASN A 59 9.61 -22.07 -7.58
C ASN A 59 10.70 -23.00 -8.15
N GLY A 60 11.97 -22.65 -7.97
CA GLY A 60 13.10 -23.47 -8.39
C GLY A 60 13.25 -23.63 -9.91
N GLY A 61 12.76 -22.69 -10.70
CA GLY A 61 12.78 -22.69 -12.16
C GLY A 61 11.58 -23.43 -12.81
N SER A 62 10.64 -23.95 -12.00
CA SER A 62 9.44 -24.60 -12.52
C SER A 62 8.40 -23.58 -12.95
N SER A 63 7.96 -23.65 -14.21
CA SER A 63 6.83 -22.88 -14.72
C SER A 63 5.45 -23.48 -14.35
N TRP A 64 5.42 -24.67 -13.77
CA TRP A 64 4.20 -25.29 -13.27
C TRP A 64 3.76 -24.59 -11.99
N PRO A 65 2.49 -24.17 -11.86
CA PRO A 65 2.01 -23.47 -10.67
C PRO A 65 2.29 -24.23 -9.38
N PHE A 66 2.66 -23.53 -8.32
CA PHE A 66 2.86 -24.12 -7.01
C PHE A 66 1.57 -24.79 -6.50
N VAL A 67 1.71 -25.57 -5.48
CA VAL A 67 0.63 -26.22 -4.73
C VAL A 67 0.68 -25.78 -3.27
N THR A 68 -0.41 -26.00 -2.51
CA THR A 68 -0.52 -25.45 -1.14
C THR A 68 0.65 -25.84 -0.23
N TRP A 69 1.21 -27.04 -0.36
CA TRP A 69 2.35 -27.46 0.47
C TRP A 69 3.73 -26.95 0.02
N THR A 70 3.82 -26.26 -1.12
CA THR A 70 5.03 -25.55 -1.56
C THR A 70 4.88 -24.02 -1.49
N MET A 71 3.67 -23.53 -1.24
CA MET A 71 3.38 -22.09 -1.26
C MET A 71 4.24 -21.30 -0.29
N GLU A 72 4.41 -21.79 0.94
CA GLU A 72 5.15 -21.07 1.98
C GLU A 72 6.53 -20.65 1.50
N SER A 73 7.33 -21.62 1.02
CA SER A 73 8.70 -21.35 0.59
C SER A 73 8.76 -20.41 -0.63
N VAL A 74 7.80 -20.54 -1.55
CA VAL A 74 7.73 -19.68 -2.74
C VAL A 74 7.32 -18.26 -2.34
N LEU A 75 6.29 -18.10 -1.52
CA LEU A 75 5.85 -16.79 -1.05
C LEU A 75 6.96 -16.06 -0.28
N GLN A 76 7.67 -16.76 0.61
CA GLN A 76 8.82 -16.20 1.34
C GLN A 76 9.94 -15.74 0.38
N THR A 77 10.25 -16.55 -0.63
CA THR A 77 11.24 -16.20 -1.67
C THR A 77 10.81 -14.98 -2.48
N LEU A 78 9.51 -14.80 -2.70
CA LEU A 78 8.94 -13.62 -3.37
C LEU A 78 8.85 -12.39 -2.47
N GLY A 79 9.28 -12.47 -1.20
CA GLY A 79 9.26 -11.35 -0.26
C GLY A 79 7.96 -11.21 0.55
N PHE A 80 7.12 -12.25 0.56
CA PHE A 80 5.97 -12.28 1.47
C PHE A 80 6.42 -12.69 2.88
N VAL A 81 5.80 -12.10 3.89
CA VAL A 81 6.01 -12.39 5.31
C VAL A 81 4.73 -12.90 5.94
N GLU A 82 4.85 -13.83 6.87
CA GLU A 82 3.69 -14.29 7.63
C GLU A 82 3.19 -13.21 8.58
N VAL A 83 1.87 -13.01 8.62
CA VAL A 83 1.21 -12.03 9.48
C VAL A 83 0.27 -12.71 10.47
N SER A 84 -0.06 -12.03 11.55
CA SER A 84 -0.96 -12.56 12.57
C SER A 84 -2.37 -12.76 12.00
N ARG A 85 -2.92 -13.96 12.18
CA ARG A 85 -4.30 -14.31 11.79
C ARG A 85 -5.38 -13.64 12.64
N THR A 86 -5.00 -13.05 13.77
CA THR A 86 -5.91 -12.30 14.66
C THR A 86 -5.67 -10.80 14.60
N GLY A 87 -4.71 -10.36 13.80
CA GLY A 87 -4.40 -8.97 13.55
C GLY A 87 -5.13 -8.41 12.34
N GLN A 88 -4.72 -7.23 11.92
CA GLN A 88 -5.24 -6.57 10.72
C GLN A 88 -4.96 -7.40 9.46
N ILE A 89 -6.01 -7.89 8.82
CA ILE A 89 -5.97 -8.54 7.51
C ILE A 89 -6.21 -7.49 6.43
N LEU A 90 -5.44 -7.55 5.36
CA LEU A 90 -5.46 -6.54 4.29
C LEU A 90 -5.83 -7.15 2.93
N PRO A 91 -6.42 -6.37 2.01
CA PRO A 91 -6.58 -6.78 0.62
C PRO A 91 -5.23 -7.18 0.01
N GLY A 92 -5.21 -8.29 -0.72
CA GLY A 92 -3.98 -8.85 -1.26
C GLY A 92 -3.23 -9.79 -0.33
N ASP A 93 -3.58 -9.89 0.96
CA ASP A 93 -3.09 -10.94 1.84
C ASP A 93 -3.53 -12.31 1.30
N ILE A 94 -2.66 -13.31 1.44
CA ILE A 94 -2.90 -14.66 0.94
C ILE A 94 -3.05 -15.60 2.13
N GLY A 95 -4.27 -16.13 2.30
CA GLY A 95 -4.54 -17.17 3.27
C GLY A 95 -4.36 -18.55 2.65
N PHE A 96 -3.70 -19.48 3.35
CA PHE A 96 -3.65 -20.86 2.91
C PHE A 96 -3.56 -21.85 4.07
N ARG A 97 -3.94 -23.07 3.78
CA ARG A 97 -3.78 -24.25 4.64
C ARG A 97 -3.39 -25.45 3.81
N ASP A 98 -2.70 -26.38 4.45
CA ASP A 98 -2.39 -27.70 3.90
C ASP A 98 -2.47 -28.74 5.01
N THR A 99 -3.06 -29.87 4.71
CA THR A 99 -3.16 -31.01 5.61
C THR A 99 -2.61 -32.24 4.92
N TYR A 100 -1.57 -32.82 5.48
CA TYR A 100 -0.98 -34.06 5.00
C TYR A 100 -1.57 -35.27 5.73
N ASN A 101 -2.07 -36.25 4.99
CA ASN A 101 -2.50 -37.52 5.54
C ASN A 101 -1.38 -38.57 5.36
N PRO A 102 -0.69 -38.97 6.45
CA PRO A 102 0.44 -39.89 6.36
C PRO A 102 0.04 -41.31 5.96
N ASN A 103 -1.23 -41.67 6.14
CA ASN A 103 -1.71 -43.01 5.76
C ASN A 103 -1.95 -43.16 4.26
N THR A 104 -2.25 -42.08 3.57
CA THR A 104 -2.55 -42.07 2.14
C THR A 104 -1.50 -41.36 1.31
N GLY A 105 -0.58 -40.61 1.93
CA GLY A 105 0.37 -39.75 1.25
C GLY A 105 -0.28 -38.52 0.56
N VAL A 106 -1.54 -38.22 0.84
CA VAL A 106 -2.31 -37.18 0.15
C VAL A 106 -2.27 -35.87 0.93
N HIS A 107 -1.98 -34.79 0.22
CA HIS A 107 -2.19 -33.43 0.68
C HIS A 107 -3.61 -32.95 0.35
N SER A 108 -4.23 -32.23 1.28
CA SER A 108 -5.50 -31.54 1.10
C SER A 108 -5.34 -30.11 1.58
N GLY A 109 -5.34 -29.18 0.65
CA GLY A 109 -5.11 -27.78 0.95
C GLY A 109 -6.10 -26.85 0.23
N HIS A 110 -6.12 -25.60 0.68
CA HIS A 110 -6.85 -24.53 0.03
C HIS A 110 -6.14 -23.19 0.24
N THR A 111 -6.31 -22.27 -0.70
CA THR A 111 -5.77 -20.92 -0.63
C THR A 111 -6.65 -19.92 -1.35
N GLU A 112 -6.69 -18.71 -0.84
CA GLU A 112 -7.39 -17.57 -1.45
C GLU A 112 -6.64 -16.27 -1.15
N MET A 113 -6.90 -15.24 -1.95
CA MET A 113 -6.43 -13.89 -1.72
C MET A 113 -7.54 -13.06 -1.08
N TYR A 114 -7.21 -12.22 -0.11
CA TYR A 114 -8.20 -11.33 0.50
C TYR A 114 -8.60 -10.20 -0.45
N TYR A 115 -9.91 -10.07 -0.66
CA TYR A 115 -10.54 -8.96 -1.38
C TYR A 115 -10.85 -7.79 -0.45
N GLN A 116 -11.32 -8.08 0.76
CA GLN A 116 -11.52 -7.08 1.82
C GLN A 116 -10.91 -7.63 3.11
N GLY A 117 -10.32 -6.74 3.88
CA GLY A 117 -9.70 -7.07 5.15
C GLY A 117 -10.47 -6.54 6.35
N GLY A 118 -9.95 -6.84 7.55
CA GLY A 118 -10.47 -6.41 8.84
C GLY A 118 -9.66 -7.03 9.97
N ASP A 119 -10.11 -6.85 11.22
CA ASP A 119 -9.48 -7.43 12.40
C ASP A 119 -9.72 -8.95 12.43
N GLY A 120 -8.75 -9.70 11.90
CA GLY A 120 -8.81 -11.17 11.80
C GLY A 120 -9.95 -11.70 10.91
N THR A 121 -10.59 -10.85 10.12
CA THR A 121 -11.70 -11.22 9.22
C THR A 121 -11.56 -10.55 7.86
N GLY A 122 -12.34 -11.01 6.88
CA GLY A 122 -12.39 -10.38 5.56
C GLY A 122 -13.19 -11.19 4.55
N VAL A 123 -13.30 -10.66 3.34
CA VAL A 123 -13.88 -11.33 2.17
C VAL A 123 -12.73 -11.77 1.28
N THR A 124 -12.79 -12.98 0.74
CA THR A 124 -11.74 -13.57 -0.08
C THR A 124 -12.16 -13.74 -1.54
N MET A 125 -11.20 -13.99 -2.40
CA MET A 125 -11.36 -14.30 -3.81
C MET A 125 -10.45 -15.45 -4.21
N GLY A 126 -10.96 -16.35 -5.03
CA GLY A 126 -10.20 -17.54 -5.42
C GLY A 126 -10.97 -18.51 -6.30
N ALA A 127 -10.32 -19.64 -6.59
CA ALA A 127 -10.92 -20.76 -7.30
C ALA A 127 -11.28 -21.87 -6.29
N HIS A 128 -12.56 -22.25 -6.21
CA HIS A 128 -13.10 -23.01 -5.09
C HIS A 128 -13.35 -24.50 -5.39
N THR A 129 -14.24 -24.79 -6.34
CA THR A 129 -14.65 -26.17 -6.64
C THR A 129 -15.44 -26.26 -7.93
N SER A 130 -15.27 -27.36 -8.67
CA SER A 130 -16.05 -27.66 -9.88
C SER A 130 -17.51 -28.09 -9.61
N SER A 131 -17.88 -28.34 -8.36
CA SER A 131 -19.24 -28.75 -8.00
C SER A 131 -20.27 -27.62 -7.97
N LYS A 132 -19.81 -26.36 -8.05
CA LYS A 132 -20.67 -25.18 -8.10
C LYS A 132 -21.03 -24.77 -9.53
N PRO A 133 -22.08 -23.95 -9.70
CA PRO A 133 -22.31 -23.27 -10.99
C PRO A 133 -21.05 -22.54 -11.46
N LEU A 134 -20.85 -22.44 -12.77
CA LEU A 134 -19.62 -21.86 -13.34
C LEU A 134 -19.29 -20.49 -12.76
N ALA A 135 -20.29 -19.63 -12.60
CA ALA A 135 -20.12 -18.29 -12.04
C ALA A 135 -19.63 -18.25 -10.60
N ASP A 136 -19.75 -19.35 -9.85
CA ASP A 136 -19.34 -19.46 -8.45
C ASP A 136 -18.09 -20.32 -8.26
N GLN A 137 -17.53 -20.88 -9.35
CA GLN A 137 -16.32 -21.71 -9.29
C GLN A 137 -15.07 -20.89 -9.03
N VAL A 138 -14.99 -19.70 -9.61
CA VAL A 138 -13.95 -18.70 -9.38
C VAL A 138 -14.67 -17.40 -9.08
N SER A 139 -14.62 -16.94 -7.84
CA SER A 139 -15.46 -15.82 -7.40
C SER A 139 -14.91 -15.09 -6.18
N ILE A 140 -15.43 -13.90 -5.93
CA ILE A 140 -15.30 -13.18 -4.66
C ILE A 140 -16.39 -13.71 -3.74
N ASN A 141 -16.03 -14.12 -2.53
CA ASN A 141 -16.96 -14.81 -1.63
C ASN A 141 -16.66 -14.54 -0.14
N ASP A 142 -17.58 -14.99 0.70
CA ASP A 142 -17.53 -14.88 2.16
C ASP A 142 -17.34 -16.24 2.89
N TYR A 143 -16.81 -17.27 2.21
CA TYR A 143 -16.64 -18.60 2.81
C TYR A 143 -15.50 -18.65 3.82
N TRP A 144 -14.45 -17.87 3.59
CA TRP A 144 -13.23 -17.84 4.40
C TRP A 144 -13.06 -16.48 5.09
N THR A 145 -14.11 -16.03 5.75
CA THR A 145 -14.15 -14.70 6.36
C THR A 145 -13.22 -14.55 7.55
N MET A 146 -12.96 -15.62 8.32
CA MET A 146 -12.08 -15.58 9.49
C MET A 146 -10.67 -16.05 9.13
N ALA A 147 -9.69 -15.22 9.39
CA ALA A 147 -8.29 -15.56 9.11
C ALA A 147 -7.78 -16.76 9.91
N THR A 148 -8.42 -17.06 11.05
CA THR A 148 -8.13 -18.27 11.85
C THR A 148 -8.55 -19.58 11.18
N GLN A 149 -9.34 -19.53 10.09
CA GLN A 149 -9.65 -20.70 9.25
C GLN A 149 -8.44 -21.16 8.42
N TRP A 150 -7.47 -20.27 8.21
CA TRP A 150 -6.19 -20.58 7.57
C TRP A 150 -5.16 -21.09 8.59
N GLN A 151 -4.20 -21.87 8.13
CA GLN A 151 -3.00 -22.18 8.91
C GLN A 151 -2.02 -21.00 8.89
N HIS A 152 -1.90 -20.37 7.72
CA HIS A 152 -0.99 -19.26 7.46
C HIS A 152 -1.72 -18.12 6.73
N VAL A 153 -1.32 -16.89 7.01
CA VAL A 153 -1.68 -15.72 6.21
C VAL A 153 -0.38 -14.98 5.88
N TYR A 154 -0.15 -14.78 4.61
CA TYR A 154 1.05 -14.13 4.11
C TYR A 154 0.72 -12.80 3.48
N ARG A 155 1.51 -11.80 3.80
CA ARG A 155 1.46 -10.45 3.22
C ARG A 155 2.70 -10.19 2.42
N TYR A 156 2.56 -9.58 1.24
CA TYR A 156 3.72 -9.12 0.50
C TYR A 156 4.42 -8.02 1.31
N GLY A 157 5.62 -8.35 1.81
CA GLY A 157 6.44 -7.42 2.58
C GLY A 157 7.22 -6.43 1.70
N GLY A 158 7.27 -6.69 0.40
CA GLY A 158 7.79 -5.77 -0.60
C GLY A 158 6.72 -4.82 -1.09
N GLY A 159 6.12 -4.02 -0.21
CA GLY A 159 5.20 -2.96 -0.58
C GLY A 159 5.74 -2.07 -1.69
N ALA A 160 5.01 -1.09 -2.14
CA ALA A 160 5.27 -0.24 -3.32
C ALA A 160 6.75 0.12 -3.60
N THR A 161 7.67 -0.28 -2.73
CA THR A 161 9.11 -0.14 -2.92
C THR A 161 9.91 -1.43 -2.71
N GLY A 162 9.36 -2.54 -2.19
CA GLY A 162 10.17 -3.71 -1.79
C GLY A 162 11.25 -3.39 -0.76
N MET A 163 11.20 -2.23 -0.16
CA MET A 163 12.22 -1.68 0.73
C MET A 163 11.69 -1.65 2.15
N ASN A 164 12.41 -2.27 3.06
CA ASN A 164 12.25 -2.02 4.49
C ASN A 164 12.83 -0.62 4.78
N ILE A 165 12.01 0.42 4.60
CA ILE A 165 12.47 1.79 4.75
C ILE A 165 12.73 2.07 6.22
N LYS A 166 13.94 2.53 6.53
CA LYS A 166 14.36 2.81 7.91
C LYS A 166 13.52 3.95 8.51
N ALA A 167 13.29 3.87 9.81
CA ALA A 167 12.63 4.92 10.59
C ALA A 167 13.34 6.29 10.47
N SER A 168 14.65 6.30 10.29
CA SER A 168 15.45 7.50 10.04
C SER A 168 15.07 8.19 8.72
N VAL A 169 14.88 7.43 7.64
CA VAL A 169 14.44 7.94 6.34
C VAL A 169 13.02 8.51 6.45
N VAL A 170 12.10 7.78 7.07
CA VAL A 170 10.73 8.26 7.28
C VAL A 170 10.72 9.54 8.12
N ALA A 171 11.50 9.59 9.18
CA ALA A 171 11.60 10.76 10.03
C ALA A 171 12.15 11.98 9.27
N ALA A 172 13.11 11.79 8.39
CA ALA A 172 13.65 12.82 7.51
C ALA A 172 12.59 13.39 6.56
N MET A 173 11.79 12.53 5.93
CA MET A 173 10.67 12.94 5.08
C MET A 173 9.62 13.70 5.88
N CYS A 174 9.16 13.12 7.00
CA CYS A 174 8.16 13.74 7.87
C CYS A 174 8.65 15.06 8.48
N GLY A 175 9.93 15.20 8.79
CA GLY A 175 10.54 16.46 9.26
C GLY A 175 10.44 17.58 8.23
N ASN A 176 10.58 17.27 6.95
CA ASN A 176 10.30 18.18 5.85
C ASN A 176 8.81 18.50 5.74
N TRP A 177 7.95 17.49 5.69
CA TRP A 177 6.50 17.65 5.57
C TRP A 177 5.84 18.31 6.79
N TRP A 178 6.50 18.29 7.95
CA TRP A 178 5.99 19.00 9.14
C TRP A 178 5.79 20.50 8.90
N GLY A 179 6.75 21.14 8.24
CA GLY A 179 6.66 22.55 7.89
C GLY A 179 5.66 22.86 6.78
N GLU A 180 5.44 21.90 5.89
CA GLU A 180 4.61 22.05 4.70
C GLU A 180 3.12 21.76 4.99
N SER A 181 2.85 20.64 5.63
CA SER A 181 1.49 20.11 5.78
C SER A 181 1.10 19.69 7.19
N GLN A 182 2.02 19.79 8.16
CA GLN A 182 1.90 19.12 9.46
C GLN A 182 1.63 17.61 9.34
N VAL A 183 2.17 17.00 8.30
CA VAL A 183 1.95 15.58 7.96
C VAL A 183 0.46 15.22 7.82
N ASN A 184 -0.33 16.16 7.30
CA ASN A 184 -1.76 16.00 7.03
C ASN A 184 -2.00 15.75 5.53
N PRO A 185 -2.46 14.55 5.12
CA PRO A 185 -2.67 14.25 3.71
C PRO A 185 -3.88 14.95 3.07
N GLY A 186 -4.74 15.60 3.85
CA GLY A 186 -5.94 16.28 3.37
C GLY A 186 -5.86 17.80 3.33
N ILE A 187 -4.67 18.37 3.55
CA ILE A 187 -4.53 19.83 3.68
C ILE A 187 -4.16 20.50 2.36
N TRP A 188 -4.81 21.61 2.08
CA TRP A 188 -4.42 22.56 1.04
C TRP A 188 -3.52 23.65 1.63
N GLU A 189 -2.57 24.15 0.86
CA GLU A 189 -1.76 25.29 1.21
C GLU A 189 -2.65 26.45 1.66
N SER A 190 -2.28 27.10 2.77
CA SER A 190 -3.02 28.22 3.35
C SER A 190 -4.49 27.90 3.67
N LEU A 191 -4.86 26.63 3.81
CA LEU A 191 -6.24 26.17 4.06
C LEU A 191 -7.26 26.61 2.99
N THR A 192 -6.81 27.03 1.82
CA THR A 192 -7.68 27.48 0.72
C THR A 192 -8.02 26.28 -0.16
N PRO A 193 -9.26 25.74 -0.12
CA PRO A 193 -9.66 24.66 -0.98
C PRO A 193 -9.63 25.13 -2.43
N THR A 194 -9.06 24.30 -3.31
CA THR A 194 -9.12 24.52 -4.75
C THR A 194 -9.97 23.43 -5.41
N THR A 195 -10.35 23.66 -6.65
CA THR A 195 -10.97 22.63 -7.47
C THR A 195 -9.88 21.83 -8.19
N TRP A 196 -10.10 20.53 -8.37
CA TRP A 196 -9.26 19.67 -9.17
C TRP A 196 -9.44 19.90 -10.68
N ASP A 197 -10.01 21.05 -11.08
CA ASP A 197 -10.25 21.39 -12.48
C ASP A 197 -8.98 21.96 -13.12
N HIS A 198 -8.51 21.36 -14.19
CA HIS A 198 -7.33 21.77 -14.94
C HIS A 198 -7.36 23.22 -15.44
N GLN A 199 -8.55 23.76 -15.71
CA GLN A 199 -8.70 25.06 -16.36
C GLN A 199 -8.32 26.23 -15.46
N TYR A 200 -8.27 26.02 -14.15
CA TYR A 200 -8.06 27.08 -13.17
C TYR A 200 -6.69 27.05 -12.48
N ASN A 201 -5.83 26.10 -12.79
CA ASN A 201 -4.58 25.87 -12.09
C ASN A 201 -3.36 26.60 -12.68
N TYR A 202 -3.57 27.58 -13.54
CA TYR A 202 -2.46 28.29 -14.18
C TYR A 202 -1.71 29.26 -13.25
N ASP A 203 -2.33 29.75 -12.20
CA ASP A 203 -1.83 30.88 -11.41
C ASP A 203 -1.38 30.51 -10.01
N GLY A 204 -0.69 29.37 -9.84
CA GLY A 204 -0.05 29.07 -8.57
C GLY A 204 -1.03 28.73 -7.47
N ILE A 205 -1.95 27.86 -7.77
CA ILE A 205 -2.76 27.20 -6.74
C ILE A 205 -1.81 26.39 -5.88
N GLY A 206 -1.87 26.60 -4.60
CA GLY A 206 -0.99 26.06 -3.62
C GLY A 206 -0.86 24.54 -3.61
N GLY A 207 0.07 24.04 -2.82
CA GLY A 207 0.31 22.62 -2.68
C GLY A 207 -0.84 21.87 -2.00
N TYR A 208 -0.89 20.56 -2.20
CA TYR A 208 -1.85 19.68 -1.55
C TYR A 208 -1.16 18.45 -0.94
N GLY A 209 -1.69 18.02 0.20
CA GLY A 209 -1.35 16.75 0.83
C GLY A 209 -0.04 16.77 1.63
N LEU A 210 0.49 15.60 1.90
CA LEU A 210 1.68 15.38 2.75
C LEU A 210 2.87 16.23 2.31
N GLY A 211 3.24 16.16 1.04
CA GLY A 211 4.40 16.83 0.46
C GLY A 211 4.07 18.13 -0.24
N GLN A 212 2.85 18.66 -0.09
CA GLN A 212 2.40 19.90 -0.73
C GLN A 212 2.73 19.91 -2.23
N TRP A 213 2.36 18.82 -2.93
CA TRP A 213 2.54 18.74 -4.38
C TRP A 213 1.90 19.93 -5.07
N THR A 214 2.65 20.66 -5.85
CA THR A 214 2.24 21.96 -6.41
C THR A 214 2.26 21.94 -7.94
N ASN A 215 1.29 22.60 -8.56
CA ASN A 215 1.29 22.87 -10.01
C ASN A 215 2.00 24.19 -10.28
N VAL A 216 3.26 24.15 -10.68
CA VAL A 216 4.01 25.37 -10.97
C VAL A 216 4.05 25.57 -12.49
N GLY A 217 3.38 26.61 -12.96
CA GLY A 217 3.47 27.08 -14.35
C GLY A 217 2.89 26.15 -15.42
N THR A 218 2.20 25.09 -15.03
CA THR A 218 1.54 24.13 -15.95
C THR A 218 0.26 23.59 -15.35
N PRO A 219 -0.80 23.36 -16.15
CA PRO A 219 -2.05 22.76 -15.67
C PRO A 219 -1.91 21.29 -15.26
N TYR A 220 -0.80 20.65 -15.63
CA TYR A 220 -0.48 19.25 -15.38
C TYR A 220 0.74 19.11 -14.47
N GLY A 221 0.80 19.91 -13.41
CA GLY A 221 1.88 19.83 -12.44
C GLY A 221 1.73 18.67 -11.46
N ARG A 222 2.65 18.60 -10.49
CA ARG A 222 2.73 17.49 -9.52
C ARG A 222 1.43 17.30 -8.72
N CYS A 223 0.71 18.38 -8.38
CA CYS A 223 -0.56 18.30 -7.67
C CYS A 223 -1.65 17.61 -8.49
N TRP A 224 -1.74 17.92 -9.78
CA TRP A 224 -2.68 17.24 -10.67
C TRP A 224 -2.29 15.77 -10.89
N ASN A 225 -0.99 15.50 -11.08
CA ASN A 225 -0.49 14.14 -11.23
C ASN A 225 -0.82 13.28 -9.99
N LEU A 226 -0.70 13.87 -8.79
CA LEU A 226 -1.15 13.21 -7.56
C LEU A 226 -2.64 12.86 -7.61
N HIS A 227 -3.51 13.84 -7.91
CA HIS A 227 -4.95 13.63 -7.99
C HIS A 227 -5.33 12.56 -8.99
N ASP A 228 -4.83 12.68 -10.23
CA ASP A 228 -5.14 11.74 -11.31
C ASP A 228 -4.66 10.33 -10.97
N TRP A 229 -3.45 10.21 -10.43
CA TRP A 229 -2.89 8.92 -10.07
C TRP A 229 -3.65 8.26 -8.91
N VAL A 230 -3.89 8.98 -7.80
CA VAL A 230 -4.55 8.39 -6.62
C VAL A 230 -5.99 7.99 -6.93
N THR A 231 -6.74 8.82 -7.67
CA THR A 231 -8.12 8.52 -8.04
C THR A 231 -8.23 7.39 -9.05
N SER A 232 -7.32 7.33 -10.04
CA SER A 232 -7.22 6.22 -11.00
C SER A 232 -6.85 4.89 -10.33
N ASN A 233 -6.17 4.93 -9.19
CA ASN A 233 -5.82 3.75 -8.39
C ASN A 233 -6.78 3.48 -7.23
N GLY A 234 -7.94 4.14 -7.20
CA GLY A 234 -9.02 3.88 -6.24
C GLY A 234 -8.84 4.50 -4.86
N TYR A 235 -7.88 5.41 -4.69
CA TYR A 235 -7.70 6.18 -3.46
C TYR A 235 -8.48 7.49 -3.49
N ALA A 236 -8.82 8.03 -2.32
CA ALA A 236 -9.26 9.41 -2.20
C ALA A 236 -8.05 10.37 -2.18
N ASP A 237 -8.21 11.62 -2.62
CA ASP A 237 -7.12 12.60 -2.64
C ASP A 237 -6.43 12.78 -1.29
N GLY A 238 -7.19 12.80 -0.21
CA GLY A 238 -6.67 12.92 1.15
C GLY A 238 -6.29 11.59 1.81
N ASP A 239 -6.15 10.53 1.04
CA ASP A 239 -5.67 9.24 1.54
C ASP A 239 -4.14 9.25 1.63
N GLY A 240 -3.62 9.21 2.87
CA GLY A 240 -2.18 9.25 3.11
C GLY A 240 -1.44 8.06 2.49
N TYR A 241 -2.08 6.88 2.43
CA TYR A 241 -1.49 5.70 1.79
C TYR A 241 -1.43 5.86 0.27
N GLY A 242 -2.49 6.40 -0.34
CA GLY A 242 -2.49 6.73 -1.76
C GLY A 242 -1.39 7.72 -2.11
N GLN A 243 -1.16 8.73 -1.26
CA GLN A 243 -0.10 9.71 -1.47
C GLN A 243 1.31 9.13 -1.31
N LEU A 244 1.53 8.21 -0.35
CA LEU A 244 2.81 7.48 -0.24
C LEU A 244 3.06 6.56 -1.44
N ALA A 245 2.02 5.90 -1.94
CA ALA A 245 2.13 5.09 -3.15
C ALA A 245 2.43 5.95 -4.38
N PHE A 246 1.82 7.12 -4.51
CA PHE A 246 2.14 8.09 -5.54
C PHE A 246 3.58 8.60 -5.45
N LEU A 247 4.08 8.93 -4.25
CA LEU A 247 5.47 9.33 -4.04
C LEU A 247 6.45 8.34 -4.67
N SER A 248 6.21 7.04 -4.46
CA SER A 248 7.03 5.97 -5.04
C SER A 248 6.85 5.83 -6.55
N ALA A 249 5.64 6.07 -7.07
CA ALA A 249 5.32 5.98 -8.49
C ALA A 249 5.83 7.21 -9.27
N GLU A 250 5.82 8.39 -8.65
CA GLU A 250 6.36 9.62 -9.23
C GLU A 250 7.87 9.53 -9.41
N ASP A 251 8.56 8.85 -8.50
CA ASP A 251 10.02 8.65 -8.43
C ASP A 251 10.82 9.96 -8.73
N TYR A 252 10.28 11.09 -8.25
CA TYR A 252 10.90 12.38 -8.48
C TYR A 252 12.10 12.57 -7.58
N TRP A 253 13.25 12.89 -8.20
CA TRP A 253 14.49 13.22 -7.52
C TRP A 253 15.34 14.11 -8.39
N ALA A 254 15.89 15.18 -7.85
CA ALA A 254 16.77 16.12 -8.55
C ALA A 254 18.21 16.03 -8.00
N PRO A 255 19.03 15.05 -8.42
CA PRO A 255 20.29 14.70 -7.78
C PRO A 255 21.38 15.79 -7.87
N SER A 256 21.18 16.81 -8.69
CA SER A 256 22.11 17.94 -8.83
C SER A 256 21.54 19.26 -8.29
N ALA A 257 20.39 19.25 -7.61
CA ALA A 257 19.82 20.44 -7.02
C ALA A 257 20.65 20.91 -5.82
N TYR A 258 21.05 22.18 -5.81
CA TYR A 258 21.85 22.86 -4.79
C TYR A 258 23.26 22.30 -4.58
N GLU A 259 23.40 21.00 -4.35
CA GLU A 259 24.65 20.25 -4.23
C GLU A 259 24.44 18.84 -4.80
N PRO A 260 25.51 18.08 -5.11
CA PRO A 260 25.35 16.69 -5.55
C PRO A 260 24.75 15.83 -4.44
N SER A 261 23.68 15.08 -4.74
CA SER A 261 23.09 14.12 -3.83
C SER A 261 23.97 12.87 -3.66
N ALA A 262 23.93 12.29 -2.46
CA ALA A 262 24.46 10.96 -2.21
C ALA A 262 23.62 9.86 -2.90
N TYR A 263 22.42 10.17 -3.38
CA TYR A 263 21.45 9.24 -3.98
C TYR A 263 21.16 9.64 -5.43
N ALA A 264 21.11 8.66 -6.32
CA ALA A 264 20.83 8.92 -7.73
C ALA A 264 19.32 9.08 -8.00
N THR A 265 18.49 8.39 -7.24
CA THR A 265 17.02 8.37 -7.38
C THR A 265 16.34 8.48 -6.02
N LEU A 266 15.03 8.78 -6.01
CA LEU A 266 14.21 8.67 -4.79
C LEU A 266 14.25 7.24 -4.23
N GLY A 267 14.22 6.24 -5.11
CA GLY A 267 14.33 4.84 -4.71
C GLY A 267 15.62 4.53 -3.93
N ASP A 268 16.75 5.06 -4.37
CA ASP A 268 18.05 4.93 -3.65
C ASP A 268 18.01 5.62 -2.28
N PHE A 269 17.40 6.80 -2.19
CA PHE A 269 17.20 7.51 -0.93
C PHE A 269 16.31 6.70 0.03
N LEU A 270 15.19 6.19 -0.45
CA LEU A 270 14.27 5.36 0.35
C LEU A 270 14.93 4.05 0.83
N ALA A 271 15.85 3.50 0.04
CA ALA A 271 16.64 2.31 0.39
C ALA A 271 17.81 2.58 1.35
N SER A 272 18.03 3.84 1.74
CA SER A 272 19.16 4.23 2.58
C SER A 272 19.21 3.46 3.90
N GLN A 273 20.40 3.01 4.26
CA GLN A 273 20.68 2.36 5.53
C GLN A 273 21.32 3.31 6.56
N SER A 274 21.37 4.61 6.24
CA SER A 274 21.89 5.65 7.15
C SER A 274 20.97 5.84 8.36
N ASP A 275 21.56 6.07 9.52
CA ASP A 275 20.87 6.53 10.73
C ASP A 275 21.09 8.04 10.97
N ASP A 276 21.79 8.72 10.07
CA ASP A 276 22.00 10.16 10.13
C ASP A 276 20.75 10.90 9.64
N VAL A 277 19.84 11.15 10.56
CA VAL A 277 18.56 11.83 10.29
C VAL A 277 18.79 13.25 9.76
N ASP A 278 19.83 13.93 10.19
CA ASP A 278 20.12 15.30 9.77
C ASP A 278 20.54 15.36 8.31
N GLU A 279 21.44 14.45 7.90
CA GLU A 279 21.85 14.38 6.49
C GLU A 279 20.72 13.92 5.59
N LEU A 280 19.95 12.90 6.01
CA LEU A 280 18.76 12.46 5.28
C LEU A 280 17.72 13.58 5.11
N THR A 281 17.53 14.41 6.14
CA THR A 281 16.61 15.56 6.08
C THR A 281 17.08 16.60 5.06
N LYS A 282 18.38 16.86 5.00
CA LYS A 282 19.00 17.77 4.02
C LYS A 282 18.83 17.23 2.59
N GLU A 283 19.16 15.95 2.39
CA GLU A 283 19.01 15.27 1.10
C GLU A 283 17.56 15.39 0.59
N PHE A 284 16.57 15.05 1.41
CA PHE A 284 15.17 15.15 1.01
C PHE A 284 14.74 16.57 0.72
N MET A 285 15.14 17.55 1.56
CA MET A 285 14.83 18.96 1.36
C MET A 285 15.38 19.49 0.04
N TYR A 286 16.63 19.17 -0.31
CA TYR A 286 17.29 19.70 -1.49
C TYR A 286 16.84 19.01 -2.79
N HIS A 287 16.63 17.70 -2.73
CA HIS A 287 16.49 16.90 -3.94
C HIS A 287 15.06 16.47 -4.25
N TRP A 288 14.19 16.37 -3.26
CA TRP A 288 12.77 16.08 -3.45
C TRP A 288 11.89 17.32 -3.31
N GLU A 289 12.06 18.13 -2.24
CA GLU A 289 11.33 19.38 -2.08
C GLU A 289 11.84 20.45 -3.06
N GLY A 290 13.12 20.38 -3.45
CA GLY A 290 13.75 21.33 -4.34
C GLY A 290 13.92 22.72 -3.75
N ILE A 291 14.15 22.84 -2.45
CA ILE A 291 14.25 24.10 -1.73
C ILE A 291 15.54 24.23 -0.92
N ASN A 292 16.01 25.46 -0.77
CA ASN A 292 17.11 25.86 0.11
C ASN A 292 16.81 27.27 0.66
N ASN A 293 15.85 27.37 1.57
CA ASN A 293 15.26 28.62 2.07
C ASN A 293 15.68 28.96 3.50
N GLY A 294 16.73 28.32 4.03
CA GLY A 294 17.23 28.58 5.37
C GLY A 294 16.45 27.87 6.50
N THR A 295 15.50 26.99 6.18
CA THR A 295 14.71 26.27 7.19
C THR A 295 15.30 24.91 7.58
N LEU A 296 16.44 24.51 7.02
CA LEU A 296 17.03 23.18 7.21
C LEU A 296 17.19 22.81 8.69
N ALA A 297 17.73 23.68 9.52
CA ALA A 297 17.95 23.40 10.94
C ALA A 297 16.63 23.10 11.69
N ALA A 298 15.55 23.82 11.37
CA ALA A 298 14.24 23.59 11.95
C ALA A 298 13.64 22.26 11.48
N ARG A 299 13.83 21.88 10.19
CA ARG A 299 13.39 20.58 9.65
C ARG A 299 14.16 19.41 10.26
N GLN A 300 15.47 19.56 10.46
CA GLN A 300 16.31 18.57 11.14
C GLN A 300 15.93 18.40 12.62
N GLU A 301 15.63 19.47 13.35
CA GLU A 301 15.11 19.39 14.71
C GLU A 301 13.81 18.60 14.78
N LYS A 302 12.87 18.86 13.87
CA LYS A 302 11.63 18.11 13.77
C LYS A 302 11.86 16.64 13.41
N ALA A 303 12.73 16.37 12.46
CA ALA A 303 13.07 15.02 12.05
C ALA A 303 13.64 14.19 13.20
N ARG A 304 14.55 14.76 14.02
CA ARG A 304 15.08 14.08 15.22
C ARG A 304 13.99 13.77 16.25
N MET A 305 13.09 14.73 16.50
CA MET A 305 11.95 14.53 17.41
C MET A 305 11.04 13.39 16.90
N ILE A 306 10.72 13.40 15.61
CA ILE A 306 9.89 12.39 14.96
C ILE A 306 10.57 11.02 14.99
N TYR A 307 11.89 10.96 14.76
CA TYR A 307 12.65 9.72 14.80
C TYR A 307 12.56 9.04 16.17
N ALA A 308 12.77 9.81 17.24
CA ALA A 308 12.63 9.30 18.60
C ALA A 308 11.21 8.79 18.87
N TYR A 309 10.19 9.55 18.44
CA TYR A 309 8.79 9.17 18.61
C TYR A 309 8.41 7.90 17.83
N ILE A 310 8.87 7.75 16.58
CA ILE A 310 8.65 6.53 15.78
C ILE A 310 9.27 5.33 16.49
N LEU A 311 10.51 5.42 16.99
CA LEU A 311 11.19 4.32 17.66
C LEU A 311 10.47 3.88 18.95
N GLU A 312 9.86 4.81 19.66
CA GLU A 312 9.10 4.55 20.89
C GLU A 312 7.72 3.94 20.60
N HIS A 313 7.03 4.41 19.53
CA HIS A 313 5.62 4.12 19.31
C HIS A 313 5.32 3.25 18.07
N LYS A 314 6.32 2.79 17.32
CA LYS A 314 6.12 2.00 16.09
C LYS A 314 5.26 0.75 16.30
N ASP A 315 5.29 0.18 17.50
CA ASP A 315 4.57 -1.05 17.87
C ASP A 315 3.33 -0.78 18.76
N ASP A 316 2.98 0.49 19.04
CA ASP A 316 1.84 0.85 19.88
C ASP A 316 0.51 0.64 19.12
N PRO A 317 -0.33 -0.35 19.51
CA PRO A 317 -1.57 -0.64 18.81
C PRO A 317 -2.63 0.46 18.91
N ASN A 318 -2.46 1.44 19.81
CA ASN A 318 -3.41 2.54 19.95
C ASN A 318 -3.26 3.60 18.85
N ILE A 319 -2.16 3.60 18.12
CA ILE A 319 -1.97 4.45 16.95
C ILE A 319 -2.49 3.70 15.72
N THR A 320 -3.77 3.90 15.39
CA THR A 320 -4.46 3.09 14.36
C THR A 320 -5.09 3.88 13.21
N THR A 321 -5.15 5.22 13.28
CA THR A 321 -5.95 6.01 12.34
C THR A 321 -5.21 7.24 11.83
N TRP A 322 -5.24 7.46 10.50
CA TRP A 322 -4.87 8.74 9.93
C TRP A 322 -5.93 9.79 10.25
N ILE A 323 -5.48 11.00 10.56
CA ILE A 323 -6.32 12.18 10.63
C ILE A 323 -5.99 13.01 9.39
N SER A 324 -7.01 13.33 8.60
CA SER A 324 -6.88 14.05 7.35
C SER A 324 -8.05 15.01 7.15
N GLY A 325 -7.82 16.11 6.49
CA GLY A 325 -8.80 17.13 6.17
C GLY A 325 -8.12 18.49 5.95
N ASN A 326 -8.87 19.46 5.46
CA ASN A 326 -8.32 20.80 5.21
C ASN A 326 -8.24 21.63 6.51
N PHE A 327 -7.38 21.21 7.44
CA PHE A 327 -7.13 21.88 8.73
C PHE A 327 -5.75 21.49 9.27
N TYR A 328 -5.19 22.33 10.13
CA TYR A 328 -3.95 22.00 10.84
C TYR A 328 -4.18 20.94 11.91
N LEU A 329 -3.28 19.97 11.98
CA LEU A 329 -3.26 18.95 13.01
C LEU A 329 -2.64 19.48 14.30
N THR A 330 -2.99 18.86 15.42
CA THR A 330 -2.21 18.99 16.66
C THR A 330 -0.86 18.29 16.53
N THR A 331 0.07 18.59 17.45
CA THR A 331 1.38 17.92 17.47
C THR A 331 1.24 16.41 17.59
N ASP A 332 0.35 15.92 18.47
CA ASP A 332 0.15 14.49 18.69
C ASP A 332 -0.44 13.79 17.45
N GLU A 333 -1.43 14.42 16.79
CA GLU A 333 -2.01 13.92 15.55
C GLU A 333 -0.96 13.82 14.43
N SER A 334 -0.10 14.83 14.31
CA SER A 334 1.01 14.82 13.34
C SER A 334 2.04 13.74 13.64
N LEU A 335 2.41 13.54 14.90
CA LEU A 335 3.33 12.50 15.33
C LEU A 335 2.75 11.10 15.09
N ASN A 336 1.46 10.91 15.36
CA ASN A 336 0.77 9.66 15.08
C ASN A 336 0.78 9.34 13.58
N ASN A 337 0.55 10.32 12.71
CA ASN A 337 0.67 10.14 11.27
C ASN A 337 2.09 9.72 10.86
N CYS A 338 3.13 10.28 11.47
CA CYS A 338 4.51 9.83 11.21
C CYS A 338 4.74 8.37 11.57
N VAL A 339 4.16 7.88 12.68
CA VAL A 339 4.22 6.44 13.04
C VAL A 339 3.49 5.59 12.03
N LEU A 340 2.33 6.01 11.54
CA LEU A 340 1.57 5.28 10.51
C LEU A 340 2.33 5.23 9.17
N ILE A 341 3.00 6.32 8.78
CA ILE A 341 3.89 6.36 7.62
C ILE A 341 5.03 5.33 7.82
N ALA A 342 5.68 5.34 8.98
CA ALA A 342 6.78 4.42 9.25
C ALA A 342 6.34 2.95 9.20
N ARG A 343 5.19 2.62 9.78
CA ARG A 343 4.62 1.26 9.69
C ARG A 343 4.31 0.86 8.26
N SER A 344 3.74 1.77 7.49
CA SER A 344 3.39 1.52 6.08
C SER A 344 4.63 1.28 5.23
N MET A 345 5.65 2.10 5.41
CA MET A 345 6.87 2.05 4.61
C MET A 345 7.84 0.96 5.07
N SER A 346 7.81 0.54 6.34
CA SER A 346 8.62 -0.58 6.85
C SER A 346 7.97 -1.94 6.61
N GLY A 347 6.64 -2.00 6.53
CA GLY A 347 5.88 -3.24 6.34
C GLY A 347 5.56 -3.59 4.90
N GLY A 348 5.89 -2.74 3.95
CA GLY A 348 5.80 -3.03 2.52
C GLY A 348 4.40 -3.11 1.92
N PHE A 349 3.32 -2.67 2.60
CA PHE A 349 1.97 -2.68 2.03
C PHE A 349 1.17 -1.42 2.38
N ILE A 350 0.55 -0.82 1.36
CA ILE A 350 -0.39 0.30 1.51
C ILE A 350 -1.78 -0.19 1.09
N PRO A 351 -2.72 -0.40 2.03
CA PRO A 351 -4.03 -0.97 1.70
C PRO A 351 -4.96 0.00 0.98
N SER A 352 -5.63 -0.48 -0.08
CA SER A 352 -6.71 0.23 -0.77
C SER A 352 -8.04 0.27 0.01
N ALA A 353 -8.16 -0.44 1.14
CA ALA A 353 -9.44 -0.73 1.80
C ALA A 353 -9.95 0.34 2.78
N TRP A 354 -9.23 1.42 3.01
CA TRP A 354 -9.60 2.47 4.00
C TRP A 354 -10.71 3.42 3.54
N ASN A 355 -11.16 3.34 2.29
CA ASN A 355 -12.18 4.24 1.73
C ASN A 355 -13.53 4.26 2.48
N LYS A 356 -13.95 3.15 3.14
CA LYS A 356 -15.27 3.10 3.82
C LYS A 356 -15.25 3.69 5.22
N THR A 357 -14.20 3.44 6.00
CA THR A 357 -14.04 4.01 7.35
C THR A 357 -13.84 5.52 7.28
N TRP A 358 -13.16 6.00 6.26
CA TRP A 358 -12.89 7.39 5.99
C TRP A 358 -14.14 8.21 5.66
N ILE A 359 -15.04 7.65 4.83
CA ILE A 359 -16.35 8.28 4.55
C ILE A 359 -17.19 8.37 5.82
N TYR A 360 -17.14 7.37 6.70
CA TYR A 360 -17.85 7.34 7.97
C TYR A 360 -17.33 8.41 8.94
N LEU A 361 -16.03 8.56 9.10
CA LEU A 361 -15.39 9.57 9.94
C LEU A 361 -15.63 11.00 9.41
N LYS A 362 -15.53 11.21 8.09
CA LYS A 362 -15.83 12.49 7.46
C LYS A 362 -17.27 12.94 7.74
N GLN A 363 -18.25 12.04 7.68
CA GLN A 363 -19.66 12.35 7.95
C GLN A 363 -19.95 12.63 9.43
N HIS A 364 -19.23 11.99 10.37
CA HIS A 364 -19.47 12.13 11.81
C HIS A 364 -18.67 13.26 12.45
N TYR A 365 -17.43 13.50 12.03
CA TYR A 365 -16.57 14.53 12.59
C TYR A 365 -17.01 15.94 12.18
N PHE A 366 -17.42 16.13 10.92
CA PHE A 366 -17.94 17.42 10.45
C PHE A 366 -19.32 17.78 11.06
N ARG A 367 -20.15 16.81 11.41
CA ARG A 367 -21.42 17.08 12.12
C ARG A 367 -21.19 17.62 13.54
N LYS A 368 -20.21 17.11 14.28
CA LYS A 368 -19.94 17.56 15.66
C LYS A 368 -19.37 18.98 15.76
N ARG A 369 -18.51 19.43 14.83
CA ARG A 369 -17.93 20.79 14.86
C ARG A 369 -18.87 21.89 14.34
N ARG A 370 -19.89 21.55 13.53
CA ARG A 370 -20.87 22.53 13.04
C ARG A 370 -21.91 22.98 14.10
N TRP A 371 -22.00 22.31 15.25
CA TRP A 371 -23.01 22.56 16.29
C TRP A 371 -22.40 23.03 17.61
N GLY A 372 -21.13 23.33 17.69
CA GLY A 372 -20.42 23.81 18.88
C GLY A 372 -20.16 25.33 18.92
N GLY A 373 -20.81 26.07 18.08
CA GLY A 373 -20.73 27.53 18.05
C GLY A 373 -22.00 28.17 18.62
N LYS A 374 -22.07 28.35 19.93
CA LYS A 374 -22.76 29.42 20.66
C LYS A 374 -21.95 29.75 21.90
#